data_d44f8e32ce003b6a871c76970f154d5b
#
_entry.id   d44f8e32ce003b6a871c76970f154d5b
#
_cell.length_a   1.000
_cell.length_b   1.000
_cell.length_c   1.000
_cell.angle_alpha   90.00
_cell.angle_beta   90.00
_cell.angle_gamma   90.00
#
_symmetry.space_group_name_H-M   'P 1'
#
loop_
_entity.id
_entity.type
_entity.pdbx_description
1 polymer ?
#
loop_
_entity_poly.entity_id
_entity_poly.type
_entity_poly.pdbx_seq_one_letter_code
_entity_poly.pdbx_strand_id
1 'polypeptide(L)'
;MNQDYIKPDNWSIIEEGFDAERVKSSESLFSIGNGAIGQRANFEEHYSGKTFQGSYIAGIYYPDKTKVGWWKNGYPEYFAKVLNAPNWIGIDIEINGENLDLANCQSVSNFRRELNMKEGIYYRSFEATLTNGTEISVNVSRFLSLDLDEVGVINYEIKVLNSDAKIVFKPYVDAGVHNEDANWEEKFWEPISAKHSNNDAFVTARTFKTHFTATTFMQNSILLEGSNLSIAPVSVNESKEKIQFTYEVAVAKGQTTTIQKIGGYSVSLNHENTIIGAKNSIAKALEIGISQLTENQKTAWAKIWEMSDITIDGDVKAQQGIRFNIFQLNQTYLGKDSRLNIGPKGFTGEKYGGSTYWD
;
A
#
# COMPACT_ATOMS: atom_id res chain seq x y z
N MET A 1 -23.91 21.40 8.62
CA MET A 1 -23.22 21.76 7.37
C MET A 1 -22.08 20.79 7.20
N ASN A 2 -22.11 19.94 6.19
CA ASN A 2 -20.94 19.09 5.88
C ASN A 2 -19.80 20.02 5.51
N GLN A 3 -18.84 20.19 6.40
CA GLN A 3 -17.54 20.71 6.00
C GLN A 3 -16.96 19.70 5.00
N ASP A 4 -16.56 20.19 3.83
CA ASP A 4 -15.80 19.38 2.88
C ASP A 4 -14.61 18.78 3.62
N TYR A 5 -14.60 17.45 3.87
CA TYR A 5 -13.48 16.84 4.59
C TYR A 5 -12.18 16.82 3.77
N ILE A 6 -12.30 16.97 2.45
CA ILE A 6 -11.16 17.16 1.55
C ILE A 6 -10.88 18.65 1.43
N LYS A 7 -9.68 19.04 1.75
CA LYS A 7 -9.22 20.44 1.64
C LYS A 7 -8.91 20.79 0.18
N PRO A 8 -9.38 21.94 -0.31
CA PRO A 8 -9.01 22.41 -1.65
C PRO A 8 -7.51 22.67 -1.74
N ASP A 9 -6.87 22.07 -2.74
CA ASP A 9 -5.46 22.24 -3.08
C ASP A 9 -5.26 22.00 -4.57
N ASN A 10 -4.28 22.67 -5.19
CA ASN A 10 -4.07 22.53 -6.62
C ASN A 10 -3.43 21.18 -7.03
N TRP A 11 -2.68 20.54 -6.14
CA TRP A 11 -1.88 19.37 -6.46
C TRP A 11 -2.06 18.18 -5.51
N SER A 12 -2.78 18.39 -4.43
CA SER A 12 -2.93 17.36 -3.40
C SER A 12 -4.39 17.09 -3.07
N ILE A 13 -4.70 15.84 -2.75
CA ILE A 13 -5.90 15.46 -2.01
C ILE A 13 -5.51 15.44 -0.54
N ILE A 14 -6.18 16.22 0.30
CA ILE A 14 -5.80 16.42 1.70
C ILE A 14 -7.00 16.16 2.61
N GLU A 15 -6.81 15.28 3.59
CA GLU A 15 -7.73 15.05 4.71
C GLU A 15 -7.07 15.48 6.02
N GLU A 16 -7.75 16.26 6.84
CA GLU A 16 -7.31 16.65 8.17
C GLU A 16 -8.31 16.18 9.23
N GLY A 17 -7.77 15.71 10.34
CA GLY A 17 -8.53 15.12 11.45
C GLY A 17 -8.80 13.62 11.25
N PHE A 18 -8.65 12.86 12.32
CA PHE A 18 -8.96 11.43 12.34
C PHE A 18 -10.45 11.21 12.54
N ASP A 19 -11.07 10.49 11.61
CA ASP A 19 -12.48 10.09 11.68
C ASP A 19 -12.59 8.61 11.29
N ALA A 20 -12.86 7.75 12.28
CA ALA A 20 -12.94 6.30 12.10
C ALA A 20 -13.99 5.86 11.07
N GLU A 21 -15.09 6.62 10.91
CA GLU A 21 -16.13 6.28 9.93
C GLU A 21 -15.73 6.62 8.48
N ARG A 22 -14.70 7.43 8.28
CA ARG A 22 -14.20 7.81 6.96
C ARG A 22 -13.03 6.96 6.50
N VAL A 23 -12.36 6.21 7.38
CA VAL A 23 -11.13 5.46 7.05
C VAL A 23 -11.30 4.64 5.78
N LYS A 24 -12.36 3.81 5.69
CA LYS A 24 -12.61 2.94 4.53
C LYS A 24 -12.81 3.71 3.21
N SER A 25 -13.43 4.89 3.24
CA SER A 25 -13.61 5.76 2.06
C SER A 25 -12.31 6.45 1.68
N SER A 26 -11.57 6.95 2.66
CA SER A 26 -10.28 7.60 2.45
C SER A 26 -9.23 6.63 1.91
N GLU A 27 -9.25 5.35 2.33
CA GLU A 27 -8.37 4.32 1.75
C GLU A 27 -8.52 4.20 0.22
N SER A 28 -9.73 4.38 -0.30
CA SER A 28 -9.98 4.40 -1.74
C SER A 28 -9.51 5.69 -2.40
N LEU A 29 -9.84 6.83 -1.79
CA LEU A 29 -9.57 8.16 -2.35
C LEU A 29 -8.08 8.46 -2.45
N PHE A 30 -7.29 8.01 -1.48
CA PHE A 30 -5.85 8.22 -1.40
C PHE A 30 -5.02 7.04 -1.97
N SER A 31 -5.64 6.16 -2.78
CA SER A 31 -4.97 5.04 -3.42
C SER A 31 -3.86 5.51 -4.37
N ILE A 32 -2.82 4.70 -4.48
CA ILE A 32 -1.67 4.91 -5.37
C ILE A 32 -1.47 3.71 -6.29
N GLY A 33 -0.90 3.94 -7.47
CA GLY A 33 -0.57 2.90 -8.46
C GLY A 33 0.56 3.33 -9.38
N ASN A 34 1.08 2.37 -10.15
CA ASN A 34 2.12 2.58 -11.15
C ASN A 34 1.82 1.88 -12.49
N GLY A 35 0.58 1.50 -12.71
CA GLY A 35 0.13 0.77 -13.89
C GLY A 35 0.32 -0.75 -13.80
N ALA A 36 1.23 -1.24 -12.97
CA ALA A 36 1.49 -2.67 -12.76
C ALA A 36 0.93 -3.18 -11.43
N ILE A 37 1.06 -2.37 -10.39
CA ILE A 37 0.55 -2.65 -9.04
C ILE A 37 -0.17 -1.44 -8.49
N GLY A 38 -1.10 -1.67 -7.59
CA GLY A 38 -1.86 -0.64 -6.90
C GLY A 38 -2.08 -0.96 -5.44
N GLN A 39 -2.26 0.09 -4.65
CA GLN A 39 -2.42 -0.01 -3.22
C GLN A 39 -3.43 1.01 -2.71
N ARG A 40 -4.44 0.56 -1.97
CA ARG A 40 -5.31 1.43 -1.19
C ARG A 40 -4.52 2.09 -0.06
N ALA A 41 -4.98 3.24 0.41
CA ALA A 41 -4.31 3.97 1.49
C ALA A 41 -4.61 3.38 2.88
N ASN A 42 -4.52 2.06 3.00
CA ASN A 42 -4.60 1.37 4.29
C ASN A 42 -3.46 1.81 5.19
N PHE A 43 -3.67 1.74 6.49
CA PHE A 43 -2.59 1.93 7.46
C PHE A 43 -1.58 0.78 7.33
N GLU A 44 -0.33 1.09 7.54
CA GLU A 44 0.75 0.13 7.59
C GLU A 44 0.70 -0.66 8.90
N GLU A 45 0.43 0.05 10.01
CA GLU A 45 0.24 -0.52 11.33
C GLU A 45 -1.13 -1.21 11.47
N HIS A 46 -1.27 -2.01 12.49
CA HIS A 46 -2.54 -2.64 12.84
C HIS A 46 -3.64 -1.58 13.08
N TYR A 47 -4.83 -1.83 12.54
CA TYR A 47 -6.01 -1.01 12.77
C TYR A 47 -7.22 -1.90 13.01
N SER A 48 -7.77 -1.86 14.23
CA SER A 48 -8.94 -2.67 14.63
C SER A 48 -10.28 -2.07 14.22
N GLY A 49 -10.29 -0.84 13.68
CA GLY A 49 -11.50 -0.19 13.18
C GLY A 49 -11.93 -0.69 11.80
N LYS A 50 -12.93 -0.03 11.22
CA LYS A 50 -13.44 -0.36 9.88
C LYS A 50 -12.41 -0.02 8.81
N THR A 51 -11.89 -1.02 8.13
CA THR A 51 -10.91 -0.90 7.04
C THR A 51 -11.28 -1.84 5.88
N PHE A 52 -10.71 -1.60 4.73
CA PHE A 52 -10.80 -2.50 3.58
C PHE A 52 -9.40 -2.63 2.96
N GLN A 53 -8.62 -3.58 3.46
CA GLN A 53 -7.28 -3.83 2.95
C GLN A 53 -7.35 -4.22 1.48
N GLY A 54 -6.59 -3.54 0.63
CA GLY A 54 -6.60 -3.77 -0.81
C GLY A 54 -5.25 -3.46 -1.44
N SER A 55 -4.65 -4.52 -1.98
CA SER A 55 -3.49 -4.47 -2.85
C SER A 55 -3.87 -5.13 -4.17
N TYR A 56 -3.42 -4.62 -5.30
CA TYR A 56 -3.84 -5.09 -6.61
C TYR A 56 -2.65 -5.29 -7.53
N ILE A 57 -2.73 -6.31 -8.39
CA ILE A 57 -1.74 -6.60 -9.43
C ILE A 57 -2.49 -6.57 -10.76
N ALA A 58 -2.05 -5.69 -11.66
CA ALA A 58 -2.66 -5.58 -12.99
C ALA A 58 -2.50 -6.88 -13.79
N GLY A 59 -3.53 -7.24 -14.53
CA GLY A 59 -3.54 -8.43 -15.39
C GLY A 59 -3.80 -9.76 -14.68
N ILE A 60 -3.97 -9.77 -13.34
CA ILE A 60 -4.32 -10.97 -12.58
C ILE A 60 -5.78 -10.92 -12.20
N TYR A 61 -6.56 -11.87 -12.70
CA TYR A 61 -8.00 -11.98 -12.49
C TYR A 61 -8.41 -13.40 -12.09
N TYR A 62 -9.58 -13.51 -11.49
CA TYR A 62 -10.16 -14.78 -11.05
C TYR A 62 -11.56 -14.97 -11.59
N PRO A 63 -11.92 -16.14 -12.18
CA PRO A 63 -13.27 -16.42 -12.64
C PRO A 63 -14.15 -16.77 -11.44
N ASP A 64 -14.81 -15.76 -10.87
CA ASP A 64 -15.76 -15.94 -9.79
C ASP A 64 -17.13 -16.27 -10.34
N LYS A 65 -17.76 -17.36 -9.83
CA LYS A 65 -19.07 -17.81 -10.30
C LYS A 65 -20.12 -16.75 -9.99
N THR A 66 -20.91 -16.42 -10.99
CA THR A 66 -21.98 -15.41 -10.87
C THR A 66 -22.97 -15.79 -9.78
N LYS A 67 -23.29 -14.82 -8.91
CA LYS A 67 -24.35 -14.89 -7.91
C LYS A 67 -25.33 -13.77 -8.17
N VAL A 68 -26.54 -14.14 -8.58
CA VAL A 68 -27.63 -13.18 -8.79
C VAL A 68 -28.81 -13.59 -7.91
N GLY A 69 -29.39 -12.63 -7.18
CA GLY A 69 -30.58 -12.87 -6.34
C GLY A 69 -31.84 -13.15 -7.11
N TRP A 70 -31.85 -12.90 -8.40
CA TRP A 70 -32.90 -13.18 -9.37
C TRP A 70 -32.27 -13.48 -10.73
N TRP A 71 -32.92 -14.31 -11.51
CA TRP A 71 -32.44 -14.68 -12.84
C TRP A 71 -32.47 -13.50 -13.79
N LYS A 72 -31.38 -13.30 -14.55
CA LYS A 72 -31.27 -12.28 -15.58
C LYS A 72 -30.67 -12.85 -16.85
N ASN A 73 -31.37 -12.74 -17.97
CA ASN A 73 -30.85 -13.13 -19.28
C ASN A 73 -29.57 -12.39 -19.62
N GLY A 74 -28.58 -13.11 -20.14
CA GLY A 74 -27.34 -12.54 -20.64
C GLY A 74 -26.23 -12.35 -19.58
N TYR A 75 -26.48 -12.74 -18.32
CA TYR A 75 -25.36 -12.78 -17.36
C TYR A 75 -24.40 -13.93 -17.70
N PRO A 76 -23.09 -13.67 -17.67
CA PRO A 76 -22.09 -14.72 -17.83
C PRO A 76 -22.13 -15.68 -16.63
N GLU A 77 -21.70 -16.93 -16.83
CA GLU A 77 -21.58 -17.89 -15.72
C GLU A 77 -20.50 -17.48 -14.71
N TYR A 78 -19.46 -16.80 -15.18
CA TYR A 78 -18.35 -16.30 -14.37
C TYR A 78 -18.05 -14.84 -14.70
N PHE A 79 -17.69 -14.06 -13.68
CA PHE A 79 -17.10 -12.74 -13.83
C PHE A 79 -15.59 -12.79 -13.59
N ALA A 80 -14.83 -11.99 -14.33
CA ALA A 80 -13.42 -11.76 -14.03
C ALA A 80 -13.31 -10.81 -12.81
N LYS A 81 -13.03 -11.37 -11.64
CA LYS A 81 -12.82 -10.58 -10.41
C LYS A 81 -11.41 -10.03 -10.35
N VAL A 82 -11.30 -8.77 -9.96
CA VAL A 82 -10.04 -8.19 -9.50
C VAL A 82 -9.71 -8.80 -8.14
N LEU A 83 -8.50 -9.28 -7.96
CA LEU A 83 -8.09 -9.94 -6.73
C LEU A 83 -7.48 -8.94 -5.76
N ASN A 84 -7.86 -9.07 -4.48
CA ASN A 84 -7.03 -8.56 -3.40
C ASN A 84 -5.76 -9.40 -3.36
N ALA A 85 -4.62 -8.78 -3.66
CA ALA A 85 -3.32 -9.43 -3.68
C ALA A 85 -2.74 -9.57 -2.26
N PRO A 86 -1.78 -10.48 -2.04
CA PRO A 86 -1.10 -10.63 -0.76
C PRO A 86 -0.61 -9.30 -0.19
N ASN A 87 -0.75 -9.11 1.12
CA ASN A 87 -0.38 -7.86 1.79
C ASN A 87 1.15 -7.71 1.87
N TRP A 88 1.67 -6.60 1.33
CA TRP A 88 3.09 -6.26 1.40
C TRP A 88 3.38 -5.04 2.28
N ILE A 89 2.35 -4.24 2.63
CA ILE A 89 2.55 -2.97 3.35
C ILE A 89 2.66 -3.15 4.87
N GLY A 90 2.14 -4.23 5.43
CA GLY A 90 1.92 -4.37 6.86
C GLY A 90 3.20 -4.25 7.70
N ILE A 91 3.12 -3.45 8.77
CA ILE A 91 4.16 -3.23 9.77
C ILE A 91 3.47 -3.09 11.13
N ASP A 92 3.18 -4.20 11.82
CA ASP A 92 2.67 -4.07 13.18
C ASP A 92 3.73 -3.42 14.08
N ILE A 93 3.29 -2.56 14.99
CA ILE A 93 4.18 -1.74 15.82
C ILE A 93 3.77 -1.86 17.27
N GLU A 94 4.75 -2.12 18.16
CA GLU A 94 4.55 -2.02 19.61
C GLU A 94 5.45 -0.93 20.19
N ILE A 95 4.92 -0.19 21.15
CA ILE A 95 5.63 0.87 21.87
C ILE A 95 5.47 0.63 23.35
N ASN A 96 6.57 0.32 24.05
CA ASN A 96 6.57 -0.06 25.44
C ASN A 96 5.59 -1.21 25.77
N GLY A 97 5.49 -2.20 24.84
CA GLY A 97 4.63 -3.38 24.98
C GLY A 97 3.16 -3.17 24.61
N GLU A 98 2.77 -2.00 24.13
CA GLU A 98 1.42 -1.70 23.64
C GLU A 98 1.41 -1.58 22.12
N ASN A 99 0.45 -2.24 21.47
CA ASN A 99 0.28 -2.13 20.02
C ASN A 99 -0.20 -0.71 19.62
N LEU A 100 0.44 -0.15 18.62
CA LEU A 100 -0.06 1.07 17.99
C LEU A 100 -1.28 0.73 17.15
N ASP A 101 -2.44 1.18 17.61
CA ASP A 101 -3.73 1.05 16.95
C ASP A 101 -4.53 2.35 17.15
N LEU A 102 -4.75 3.11 16.08
CA LEU A 102 -5.40 4.40 16.16
C LEU A 102 -6.83 4.32 16.69
N ALA A 103 -7.50 3.17 16.58
CA ALA A 103 -8.84 2.97 17.15
C ALA A 103 -8.82 2.84 18.67
N ASN A 104 -7.67 2.50 19.27
CA ASN A 104 -7.50 2.20 20.68
C ASN A 104 -6.56 3.17 21.42
N CYS A 105 -5.96 4.13 20.72
CA CYS A 105 -5.17 5.18 21.37
C CYS A 105 -6.03 6.03 22.32
N GLN A 106 -5.45 6.52 23.41
CA GLN A 106 -6.10 7.46 24.32
C GLN A 106 -6.50 8.75 23.59
N SER A 107 -5.65 9.22 22.68
CA SER A 107 -5.93 10.35 21.79
C SER A 107 -5.15 10.25 20.49
N VAL A 108 -5.74 10.78 19.41
CA VAL A 108 -5.10 11.00 18.12
C VAL A 108 -5.31 12.48 17.76
N SER A 109 -4.25 13.18 17.48
CA SER A 109 -4.26 14.61 17.10
C SER A 109 -3.39 14.88 15.89
N ASN A 110 -3.53 16.04 15.29
CA ASN A 110 -2.75 16.48 14.12
C ASN A 110 -2.74 15.48 12.96
N PHE A 111 -3.81 14.65 12.88
CA PHE A 111 -3.94 13.65 11.82
C PHE A 111 -4.10 14.34 10.46
N ARG A 112 -3.26 13.92 9.51
CA ARG A 112 -3.29 14.39 8.14
C ARG A 112 -2.98 13.23 7.19
N ARG A 113 -3.77 13.10 6.14
CA ARG A 113 -3.45 12.32 4.93
C ARG A 113 -3.28 13.26 3.76
N GLU A 114 -2.33 12.96 2.90
CA GLU A 114 -2.09 13.69 1.68
C GLU A 114 -1.72 12.73 0.55
N LEU A 115 -2.44 12.79 -0.55
CA LEU A 115 -2.01 12.26 -1.82
C LEU A 115 -1.44 13.41 -2.63
N ASN A 116 -0.12 13.52 -2.68
CA ASN A 116 0.58 14.48 -3.54
C ASN A 116 0.59 13.94 -4.97
N MET A 117 -0.35 14.40 -5.78
CA MET A 117 -0.51 13.95 -7.17
C MET A 117 0.64 14.41 -8.06
N LYS A 118 1.28 15.54 -7.72
CA LYS A 118 2.42 16.06 -8.47
C LYS A 118 3.62 15.12 -8.45
N GLU A 119 3.82 14.45 -7.30
CA GLU A 119 4.95 13.56 -7.05
C GLU A 119 4.57 12.07 -7.09
N GLY A 120 3.26 11.76 -7.04
CA GLY A 120 2.75 10.40 -6.94
C GLY A 120 3.12 9.71 -5.65
N ILE A 121 3.11 10.44 -4.54
CA ILE A 121 3.49 9.97 -3.21
C ILE A 121 2.32 10.18 -2.24
N TYR A 122 2.02 9.17 -1.46
CA TYR A 122 1.10 9.22 -0.33
C TYR A 122 1.86 9.56 0.94
N TYR A 123 1.35 10.53 1.70
CA TYR A 123 1.85 10.94 3.01
C TYR A 123 0.77 10.79 4.07
N ARG A 124 1.19 10.45 5.27
CA ARG A 124 0.33 10.44 6.45
C ARG A 124 1.14 10.87 7.68
N SER A 125 0.53 11.71 8.52
CA SER A 125 1.13 12.11 9.78
C SER A 125 0.07 12.20 10.88
N PHE A 126 0.48 11.97 12.10
CA PHE A 126 -0.35 12.15 13.29
C PHE A 126 0.50 12.19 14.56
N GLU A 127 -0.11 12.69 15.63
CA GLU A 127 0.37 12.50 16.98
C GLU A 127 -0.61 11.61 17.74
N ALA A 128 -0.12 10.75 18.59
CA ALA A 128 -0.95 9.86 19.40
C ALA A 128 -0.42 9.75 20.83
N THR A 129 -1.36 9.62 21.76
CA THR A 129 -1.07 9.20 23.13
C THR A 129 -1.61 7.78 23.27
N LEU A 130 -0.73 6.81 23.56
CA LEU A 130 -1.10 5.43 23.81
C LEU A 130 -1.74 5.30 25.22
N THR A 131 -2.41 4.17 25.51
CA THR A 131 -3.06 3.97 26.82
C THR A 131 -2.06 3.85 27.96
N ASN A 132 -0.81 3.44 27.67
CA ASN A 132 0.31 3.44 28.61
C ASN A 132 0.92 4.85 28.86
N GLY A 133 0.35 5.90 28.26
CA GLY A 133 0.78 7.29 28.40
C GLY A 133 1.99 7.69 27.54
N THR A 134 2.49 6.82 26.67
CA THR A 134 3.57 7.18 25.74
C THR A 134 3.02 8.08 24.64
N GLU A 135 3.66 9.22 24.41
CA GLU A 135 3.31 10.17 23.35
C GLU A 135 4.28 10.05 22.19
N ILE A 136 3.74 9.97 20.99
CA ILE A 136 4.49 9.81 19.76
C ILE A 136 4.01 10.78 18.68
N SER A 137 4.91 11.09 17.76
CA SER A 137 4.60 11.67 16.44
C SER A 137 5.02 10.70 15.36
N VAL A 138 4.15 10.47 14.40
CA VAL A 138 4.36 9.53 13.29
C VAL A 138 4.33 10.28 11.97
N ASN A 139 5.27 9.98 11.08
CA ASN A 139 5.28 10.41 9.70
C ASN A 139 5.47 9.20 8.78
N VAL A 140 4.62 9.07 7.78
CA VAL A 140 4.68 7.98 6.81
C VAL A 140 4.72 8.54 5.42
N SER A 141 5.57 8.00 4.57
CA SER A 141 5.49 8.18 3.13
C SER A 141 5.49 6.84 2.41
N ARG A 142 4.68 6.74 1.35
CA ARG A 142 4.58 5.53 0.53
C ARG A 142 4.38 5.88 -0.93
N PHE A 143 5.08 5.17 -1.81
CA PHE A 143 4.86 5.24 -3.25
C PHE A 143 5.08 3.89 -3.92
N LEU A 144 4.53 3.75 -5.13
CA LEU A 144 4.79 2.64 -6.04
C LEU A 144 5.65 3.19 -7.19
N SER A 145 6.81 2.60 -7.37
CA SER A 145 7.83 3.13 -8.28
C SER A 145 7.38 3.07 -9.74
N LEU A 146 7.51 4.19 -10.48
CA LEU A 146 7.31 4.22 -11.93
C LEU A 146 8.52 3.70 -12.72
N ASP A 147 9.70 3.59 -12.07
CA ASP A 147 10.93 3.06 -12.67
C ASP A 147 11.04 1.54 -12.50
N LEU A 148 10.63 1.03 -11.34
CA LEU A 148 10.64 -0.38 -11.00
C LEU A 148 9.22 -0.85 -10.76
N ASP A 149 8.54 -1.29 -11.80
CA ASP A 149 7.09 -1.58 -11.80
C ASP A 149 6.65 -2.59 -10.72
N GLU A 150 7.57 -3.39 -10.19
CA GLU A 150 7.33 -4.40 -9.15
C GLU A 150 7.55 -3.90 -7.72
N VAL A 151 8.04 -2.65 -7.55
CA VAL A 151 8.55 -2.13 -6.28
C VAL A 151 7.70 -1.01 -5.73
N GLY A 152 7.36 -1.13 -4.46
CA GLY A 152 6.87 -0.05 -3.61
C GLY A 152 7.84 0.24 -2.47
N VAL A 153 7.80 1.44 -1.96
CA VAL A 153 8.64 1.93 -0.85
C VAL A 153 7.75 2.52 0.24
N ILE A 154 8.07 2.18 1.48
CA ILE A 154 7.48 2.77 2.68
C ILE A 154 8.61 3.31 3.56
N ASN A 155 8.47 4.58 3.98
CA ASN A 155 9.22 5.12 5.11
C ASN A 155 8.23 5.35 6.24
N TYR A 156 8.41 4.69 7.37
CA TYR A 156 7.58 4.84 8.56
C TYR A 156 8.44 5.33 9.72
N GLU A 157 8.23 6.57 10.09
CA GLU A 157 9.01 7.29 11.09
C GLU A 157 8.21 7.47 12.37
N ILE A 158 8.84 7.19 13.52
CA ILE A 158 8.27 7.41 14.85
C ILE A 158 9.25 8.24 15.67
N LYS A 159 8.76 9.39 16.16
CA LYS A 159 9.43 10.21 17.16
C LYS A 159 8.76 10.04 18.51
N VAL A 160 9.55 9.74 19.54
CA VAL A 160 9.04 9.63 20.92
C VAL A 160 9.08 11.00 21.58
N LEU A 161 7.95 11.45 22.16
CA LEU A 161 7.82 12.86 22.58
C LEU A 161 8.07 13.07 24.09
N ASN A 162 7.62 12.17 24.96
CA ASN A 162 7.55 12.43 26.39
C ASN A 162 8.47 11.58 27.28
N SER A 163 8.86 10.39 26.84
CA SER A 163 9.70 9.45 27.61
C SER A 163 10.59 8.63 26.69
N ASP A 164 11.60 7.95 27.24
CA ASP A 164 12.29 6.89 26.51
C ASP A 164 11.31 5.75 26.20
N ALA A 165 11.52 5.07 25.06
CA ALA A 165 10.66 3.97 24.67
C ALA A 165 11.45 2.82 24.01
N LYS A 166 10.92 1.61 24.17
CA LYS A 166 11.25 0.46 23.34
C LYS A 166 10.21 0.38 22.21
N ILE A 167 10.66 0.56 20.98
CA ILE A 167 9.83 0.42 19.78
C ILE A 167 10.14 -0.94 19.14
N VAL A 168 9.08 -1.69 18.83
CA VAL A 168 9.17 -2.99 18.18
C VAL A 168 8.45 -2.89 16.84
N PHE A 169 9.21 -2.95 15.75
CA PHE A 169 8.66 -3.04 14.41
C PHE A 169 8.50 -4.50 13.99
N LYS A 170 7.31 -4.84 13.50
CA LYS A 170 6.97 -6.19 13.03
C LYS A 170 6.49 -6.16 11.57
N PRO A 171 7.36 -5.84 10.59
CA PRO A 171 7.01 -5.88 9.19
C PRO A 171 6.70 -7.30 8.74
N TYR A 172 5.69 -7.43 7.84
CA TYR A 172 5.29 -8.73 7.32
C TYR A 172 4.89 -8.69 5.85
N VAL A 173 4.90 -9.85 5.21
CA VAL A 173 4.22 -10.17 3.96
C VAL A 173 3.25 -11.32 4.24
N ASP A 174 2.00 -11.22 3.72
CA ASP A 174 0.92 -12.12 4.08
C ASP A 174 0.03 -12.44 2.87
N ALA A 175 -0.03 -13.71 2.49
CA ALA A 175 -0.89 -14.23 1.43
C ALA A 175 -2.24 -14.78 1.97
N GLY A 176 -2.49 -14.69 3.26
CA GLY A 176 -3.75 -15.07 3.91
C GLY A 176 -4.89 -14.09 3.66
N VAL A 177 -4.91 -13.43 2.50
CA VAL A 177 -5.89 -12.43 2.10
C VAL A 177 -7.11 -13.05 1.42
N HIS A 178 -8.22 -12.32 1.43
CA HIS A 178 -9.45 -12.67 0.73
C HIS A 178 -10.07 -11.43 0.09
N ASN A 179 -10.95 -11.65 -0.88
CA ASN A 179 -11.79 -10.60 -1.42
C ASN A 179 -13.05 -10.42 -0.57
N GLU A 180 -13.39 -9.19 -0.18
CA GLU A 180 -14.66 -8.90 0.49
C GLU A 180 -15.88 -9.13 -0.44
N ASP A 181 -15.69 -8.99 -1.75
CA ASP A 181 -16.77 -9.16 -2.74
C ASP A 181 -16.78 -10.54 -3.41
N ALA A 182 -16.07 -11.53 -2.87
CA ALA A 182 -16.17 -12.91 -3.33
C ALA A 182 -17.60 -13.41 -3.20
N ASN A 183 -18.21 -13.84 -4.31
CA ASN A 183 -19.63 -14.19 -4.36
C ASN A 183 -20.00 -15.38 -3.45
N TRP A 184 -19.04 -16.28 -3.22
CA TRP A 184 -19.24 -17.54 -2.50
C TRP A 184 -18.23 -17.73 -1.36
N GLU A 185 -17.63 -16.66 -0.87
CA GLU A 185 -16.59 -16.68 0.17
C GLU A 185 -15.38 -17.55 -0.21
N GLU A 186 -15.17 -17.74 -1.52
CA GLU A 186 -14.09 -18.56 -2.06
C GLU A 186 -12.75 -17.81 -1.86
N LYS A 187 -11.73 -18.52 -1.36
CA LYS A 187 -10.37 -18.01 -1.38
C LYS A 187 -9.83 -18.09 -2.81
N PHE A 188 -9.18 -17.03 -3.26
CA PHE A 188 -8.62 -16.96 -4.62
C PHE A 188 -7.14 -17.37 -4.68
N TRP A 189 -6.42 -17.27 -3.57
CA TRP A 189 -5.01 -17.57 -3.46
C TRP A 189 -4.72 -18.86 -2.68
N GLU A 190 -3.84 -19.68 -3.25
CA GLU A 190 -3.24 -20.85 -2.61
C GLU A 190 -1.80 -20.49 -2.20
N PRO A 191 -1.46 -20.46 -0.90
CA PRO A 191 -0.07 -20.28 -0.47
C PRO A 191 0.79 -21.47 -0.93
N ILE A 192 1.92 -21.19 -1.61
CA ILE A 192 2.82 -22.20 -2.15
C ILE A 192 4.06 -22.35 -1.28
N SER A 193 4.73 -21.25 -0.95
CA SER A 193 5.95 -21.26 -0.14
C SER A 193 6.20 -19.94 0.55
N ALA A 194 6.86 -20.01 1.69
CA ALA A 194 7.45 -18.89 2.39
C ALA A 194 8.97 -19.11 2.49
N LYS A 195 9.76 -18.06 2.33
CA LYS A 195 11.22 -18.10 2.45
C LYS A 195 11.73 -16.76 2.92
N HIS A 196 12.77 -16.77 3.75
CA HIS A 196 13.43 -15.56 4.19
C HIS A 196 14.96 -15.71 4.22
N SER A 197 15.66 -14.60 4.23
CA SER A 197 17.11 -14.55 4.39
C SER A 197 17.49 -13.14 4.88
N ASN A 198 18.19 -13.06 6.00
CA ASN A 198 18.51 -11.77 6.63
C ASN A 198 17.26 -10.89 6.81
N ASN A 199 17.25 -9.74 6.13
CA ASN A 199 16.16 -8.75 6.17
C ASN A 199 15.16 -8.88 4.99
N ASP A 200 15.28 -9.93 4.18
CA ASP A 200 14.44 -10.20 3.02
C ASP A 200 13.44 -11.32 3.32
N ALA A 201 12.20 -11.14 2.92
CA ALA A 201 11.18 -12.20 2.98
C ALA A 201 10.39 -12.30 1.68
N PHE A 202 9.98 -13.53 1.35
CA PHE A 202 9.28 -13.90 0.13
C PHE A 202 8.16 -14.87 0.45
N VAL A 203 6.92 -14.50 0.14
CA VAL A 203 5.76 -15.39 0.21
C VAL A 203 5.21 -15.56 -1.19
N THR A 204 5.18 -16.81 -1.67
CA THR A 204 4.67 -17.14 -2.99
C THR A 204 3.28 -17.74 -2.87
N ALA A 205 2.33 -17.19 -3.60
CA ALA A 205 0.98 -17.72 -3.72
C ALA A 205 0.59 -17.87 -5.19
N ARG A 206 -0.38 -18.75 -5.46
CA ARG A 206 -0.89 -19.03 -6.79
C ARG A 206 -2.43 -18.95 -6.77
N THR A 207 -3.02 -18.39 -7.81
CA THR A 207 -4.47 -18.38 -7.95
C THR A 207 -5.00 -19.79 -8.27
N PHE A 208 -6.06 -20.23 -7.57
CA PHE A 208 -6.57 -21.60 -7.69
C PHE A 208 -7.00 -21.97 -9.12
N LYS A 209 -7.76 -21.12 -9.81
CA LYS A 209 -8.34 -21.43 -11.12
C LYS A 209 -7.52 -20.93 -12.31
N THR A 210 -6.86 -19.80 -12.17
CA THR A 210 -6.11 -19.18 -13.27
C THR A 210 -4.62 -19.47 -13.24
N HIS A 211 -4.13 -20.04 -12.12
CA HIS A 211 -2.74 -20.47 -11.91
C HIS A 211 -1.68 -19.38 -12.08
N PHE A 212 -2.07 -18.10 -11.97
CA PHE A 212 -1.10 -17.02 -11.85
C PHE A 212 -0.33 -17.15 -10.55
N THR A 213 0.98 -17.06 -10.62
CA THR A 213 1.85 -17.10 -9.45
C THR A 213 2.35 -15.68 -9.15
N ALA A 214 2.26 -15.27 -7.89
CA ALA A 214 2.83 -14.03 -7.38
C ALA A 214 3.72 -14.33 -6.19
N THR A 215 4.94 -13.81 -6.21
CA THR A 215 5.82 -13.74 -5.05
C THR A 215 5.77 -12.33 -4.49
N THR A 216 5.16 -12.20 -3.32
CA THR A 216 5.15 -10.97 -2.53
C THR A 216 6.44 -10.91 -1.72
N PHE A 217 7.10 -9.78 -1.74
CA PHE A 217 8.40 -9.65 -1.10
C PHE A 217 8.50 -8.41 -0.22
N MET A 218 9.41 -8.45 0.74
CA MET A 218 9.86 -7.29 1.50
C MET A 218 11.36 -7.37 1.79
N GLN A 219 11.98 -6.20 1.91
CA GLN A 219 13.29 -5.95 2.47
C GLN A 219 13.17 -4.78 3.45
N ASN A 220 13.78 -4.88 4.62
CA ASN A 220 13.65 -3.89 5.67
C ASN A 220 15.00 -3.33 6.11
N SER A 221 15.03 -2.05 6.43
CA SER A 221 16.14 -1.35 7.08
C SER A 221 15.61 -0.53 8.25
N ILE A 222 16.35 -0.52 9.36
CA ILE A 222 16.00 0.26 10.56
C ILE A 222 17.01 1.38 10.75
N LEU A 223 16.51 2.60 10.92
CA LEU A 223 17.32 3.78 11.14
C LEU A 223 17.02 4.37 12.53
N LEU A 224 18.04 4.93 13.15
CA LEU A 224 17.92 5.79 14.34
C LEU A 224 18.60 7.11 14.02
N GLU A 225 17.89 8.22 14.20
CA GLU A 225 18.35 9.58 13.83
C GLU A 225 18.92 9.62 12.40
N GLY A 226 18.23 8.95 11.45
CA GLY A 226 18.63 8.88 10.04
C GLY A 226 19.82 7.94 9.73
N SER A 227 20.47 7.36 10.74
CA SER A 227 21.59 6.44 10.57
C SER A 227 21.12 5.00 10.56
N ASN A 228 21.51 4.21 9.55
CA ASN A 228 21.15 2.79 9.46
C ASN A 228 21.83 1.99 10.60
N LEU A 229 21.02 1.29 11.38
CA LEU A 229 21.50 0.48 12.51
C LEU A 229 22.16 -0.84 12.07
N SER A 230 21.96 -1.25 10.81
CA SER A 230 22.49 -2.54 10.28
C SER A 230 22.15 -3.76 11.16
N ILE A 231 20.93 -3.76 11.75
CA ILE A 231 20.47 -4.84 12.63
C ILE A 231 19.72 -5.92 11.83
N ALA A 232 19.85 -7.16 12.33
CA ALA A 232 19.02 -8.27 11.89
C ALA A 232 17.76 -8.37 12.76
N PRO A 233 16.68 -9.04 12.27
CA PRO A 233 15.50 -9.30 13.10
C PRO A 233 15.87 -10.17 14.31
N VAL A 234 15.32 -9.84 15.48
CA VAL A 234 15.52 -10.60 16.72
C VAL A 234 14.70 -11.90 16.72
N SER A 235 13.63 -11.96 15.93
CA SER A 235 12.83 -13.17 15.70
C SER A 235 12.13 -13.11 14.35
N VAL A 236 11.78 -14.30 13.86
CA VAL A 236 10.99 -14.49 12.63
C VAL A 236 9.82 -15.40 12.98
N ASN A 237 8.60 -14.95 12.67
CA ASN A 237 7.40 -15.78 12.71
C ASN A 237 7.05 -16.16 11.27
N GLU A 238 7.07 -17.46 10.97
CA GLU A 238 6.86 -17.99 9.63
C GLU A 238 5.74 -19.02 9.61
N SER A 239 4.86 -18.88 8.65
CA SER A 239 3.90 -19.88 8.23
C SER A 239 3.98 -20.06 6.71
N LYS A 240 3.21 -20.99 6.15
CA LYS A 240 3.17 -21.16 4.69
C LYS A 240 2.69 -19.91 3.93
N GLU A 241 1.88 -19.06 4.58
CA GLU A 241 1.24 -17.90 3.96
C GLU A 241 1.76 -16.55 4.46
N LYS A 242 2.57 -16.52 5.54
CA LYS A 242 3.02 -15.29 6.17
C LYS A 242 4.44 -15.39 6.69
N ILE A 243 5.22 -14.32 6.49
CA ILE A 243 6.48 -14.10 7.19
C ILE A 243 6.41 -12.73 7.86
N GLN A 244 6.71 -12.71 9.16
CA GLN A 244 6.81 -11.50 9.96
C GLN A 244 8.15 -11.48 10.68
N PHE A 245 8.91 -10.39 10.49
CA PHE A 245 10.12 -10.11 11.24
C PHE A 245 9.81 -9.29 12.49
N THR A 246 10.69 -9.36 13.48
CA THR A 246 10.64 -8.51 14.68
C THR A 246 11.96 -7.77 14.83
N TYR A 247 11.92 -6.44 14.88
CA TYR A 247 13.05 -5.59 15.18
C TYR A 247 12.77 -4.80 16.45
N GLU A 248 13.74 -4.72 17.34
CA GLU A 248 13.65 -3.99 18.60
C GLU A 248 14.61 -2.81 18.60
N VAL A 249 14.14 -1.63 18.93
CA VAL A 249 14.91 -0.39 18.97
C VAL A 249 14.64 0.33 20.29
N ALA A 250 15.70 0.62 21.03
CA ALA A 250 15.62 1.54 22.17
C ALA A 250 15.75 2.98 21.65
N VAL A 251 14.79 3.82 21.94
CA VAL A 251 14.69 5.20 21.45
C VAL A 251 14.58 6.13 22.64
N ALA A 252 15.50 7.06 22.79
CA ALA A 252 15.44 8.06 23.86
C ALA A 252 14.38 9.13 23.54
N LYS A 253 13.87 9.78 24.57
CA LYS A 253 12.96 10.92 24.44
C LYS A 253 13.47 11.94 23.42
N GLY A 254 12.64 12.31 22.48
CA GLY A 254 12.93 13.27 21.42
C GLY A 254 13.65 12.69 20.20
N GLN A 255 14.15 11.46 20.27
CA GLN A 255 14.76 10.78 19.13
C GLN A 255 13.71 10.21 18.18
N THR A 256 14.16 9.99 16.95
CA THR A 256 13.36 9.46 15.85
C THR A 256 13.94 8.14 15.36
N THR A 257 13.10 7.12 15.23
CA THR A 257 13.45 5.86 14.55
C THR A 257 12.57 5.67 13.31
N THR A 258 13.14 5.06 12.28
CA THR A 258 12.46 4.84 11.00
C THR A 258 12.63 3.39 10.58
N ILE A 259 11.53 2.76 10.18
CA ILE A 259 11.61 1.57 9.35
C ILE A 259 11.42 1.97 7.89
N GLN A 260 12.37 1.59 7.05
CA GLN A 260 12.26 1.64 5.60
C GLN A 260 11.95 0.26 5.08
N LYS A 261 10.87 0.14 4.32
CA LYS A 261 10.43 -1.12 3.73
C LYS A 261 10.36 -0.98 2.22
N ILE A 262 11.14 -1.78 1.51
CA ILE A 262 10.99 -2.05 0.09
C ILE A 262 10.13 -3.29 -0.04
N GLY A 263 9.07 -3.26 -0.82
CA GLY A 263 8.19 -4.41 -1.02
C GLY A 263 7.47 -4.35 -2.35
N GLY A 264 6.66 -5.38 -2.63
CA GLY A 264 5.91 -5.46 -3.88
C GLY A 264 5.72 -6.88 -4.38
N TYR A 265 5.63 -7.04 -5.71
CA TYR A 265 5.27 -8.30 -6.33
C TYR A 265 6.13 -8.62 -7.54
N SER A 266 6.57 -9.88 -7.62
CA SER A 266 7.07 -10.47 -8.85
C SER A 266 6.10 -11.55 -9.31
N VAL A 267 5.65 -11.49 -10.57
CA VAL A 267 4.51 -12.27 -11.06
C VAL A 267 4.86 -13.12 -12.27
N SER A 268 4.13 -14.24 -12.42
CA SER A 268 4.33 -15.19 -13.54
C SER A 268 3.98 -14.61 -14.91
N LEU A 269 3.33 -13.45 -14.98
CA LEU A 269 3.16 -12.72 -16.23
C LEU A 269 4.49 -12.23 -16.81
N ASN A 270 5.47 -11.94 -15.93
CA ASN A 270 6.74 -11.32 -16.30
C ASN A 270 7.96 -12.21 -16.03
N HIS A 271 7.82 -13.21 -15.16
CA HIS A 271 8.94 -14.05 -14.70
C HIS A 271 8.56 -15.53 -14.69
N GLU A 272 9.37 -16.38 -15.32
CA GLU A 272 9.26 -17.84 -15.18
C GLU A 272 9.50 -18.29 -13.73
N ASN A 273 10.41 -17.62 -13.02
CA ASN A 273 10.69 -17.82 -11.62
C ASN A 273 10.47 -16.53 -10.82
N THR A 274 9.31 -16.43 -10.17
CA THR A 274 8.89 -15.23 -9.44
C THR A 274 9.75 -14.93 -8.21
N ILE A 275 10.38 -15.95 -7.59
CA ILE A 275 11.32 -15.73 -6.46
C ILE A 275 12.61 -15.07 -6.95
N ILE A 276 13.12 -15.49 -8.11
CA ILE A 276 14.31 -14.86 -8.71
C ILE A 276 13.97 -13.42 -9.13
N GLY A 277 12.81 -13.20 -9.76
CA GLY A 277 12.33 -11.86 -10.09
C GLY A 277 12.27 -10.96 -8.85
N ALA A 278 11.65 -11.42 -7.76
CA ALA A 278 11.57 -10.68 -6.50
C ALA A 278 12.95 -10.32 -5.92
N LYS A 279 13.90 -11.26 -5.92
CA LYS A 279 15.29 -10.99 -5.48
C LYS A 279 15.98 -9.94 -6.35
N ASN A 280 15.78 -10.00 -7.66
CA ASN A 280 16.34 -9.04 -8.59
C ASN A 280 15.73 -7.64 -8.38
N SER A 281 14.43 -7.55 -8.10
CA SER A 281 13.73 -6.28 -7.79
C SER A 281 14.25 -5.65 -6.51
N ILE A 282 14.46 -6.44 -5.44
CA ILE A 282 15.11 -5.97 -4.21
C ILE A 282 16.54 -5.48 -4.50
N ALA A 283 17.35 -6.29 -5.19
CA ALA A 283 18.76 -5.94 -5.48
C ALA A 283 18.86 -4.61 -6.25
N LYS A 284 18.04 -4.42 -7.29
CA LYS A 284 17.99 -3.16 -8.06
C LYS A 284 17.54 -1.98 -7.18
N ALA A 285 16.52 -2.17 -6.36
CA ALA A 285 16.04 -1.12 -5.48
C ALA A 285 17.09 -0.69 -4.44
N LEU A 286 17.84 -1.64 -3.89
CA LEU A 286 18.95 -1.37 -2.96
C LEU A 286 20.13 -0.69 -3.66
N GLU A 287 20.46 -1.09 -4.89
CA GLU A 287 21.52 -0.46 -5.70
C GLU A 287 21.21 1.01 -5.99
N ILE A 288 19.97 1.32 -6.34
CA ILE A 288 19.51 2.70 -6.58
C ILE A 288 19.44 3.48 -5.27
N GLY A 289 18.95 2.86 -4.21
CA GLY A 289 18.69 3.48 -2.92
C GLY A 289 17.40 4.26 -2.85
N ILE A 290 16.77 4.30 -1.65
CA ILE A 290 15.43 4.87 -1.45
C ILE A 290 15.36 6.35 -1.81
N SER A 291 16.39 7.14 -1.45
CA SER A 291 16.42 8.57 -1.78
C SER A 291 16.39 8.80 -3.30
N GLN A 292 17.16 8.03 -4.05
CA GLN A 292 17.17 8.16 -5.51
C GLN A 292 15.89 7.62 -6.13
N LEU A 293 15.30 6.53 -5.60
CA LEU A 293 13.99 6.03 -6.03
C LEU A 293 12.91 7.10 -5.83
N THR A 294 12.97 7.86 -4.73
CA THR A 294 12.04 8.97 -4.47
C THR A 294 12.18 10.10 -5.49
N GLU A 295 13.42 10.48 -5.83
CA GLU A 295 13.65 11.52 -6.85
C GLU A 295 13.29 11.05 -8.28
N ASN A 296 13.53 9.78 -8.59
CA ASN A 296 13.10 9.16 -9.84
C ASN A 296 11.56 9.16 -9.96
N GLN A 297 10.85 8.86 -8.87
CA GLN A 297 9.38 8.92 -8.80
C GLN A 297 8.86 10.32 -9.15
N LYS A 298 9.41 11.36 -8.51
CA LYS A 298 9.05 12.75 -8.79
C LYS A 298 9.33 13.14 -10.24
N THR A 299 10.49 12.74 -10.76
CA THR A 299 10.89 13.01 -12.14
C THR A 299 9.97 12.31 -13.14
N ALA A 300 9.59 11.05 -12.87
CA ALA A 300 8.69 10.29 -13.74
C ALA A 300 7.29 10.92 -13.78
N TRP A 301 6.73 11.31 -12.63
CA TRP A 301 5.46 12.04 -12.59
C TRP A 301 5.53 13.41 -13.25
N ALA A 302 6.64 14.14 -13.09
CA ALA A 302 6.81 15.43 -13.76
C ALA A 302 6.69 15.31 -15.29
N LYS A 303 7.26 14.25 -15.90
CA LYS A 303 7.11 13.96 -17.33
C LYS A 303 5.67 13.63 -17.73
N ILE A 304 4.92 12.91 -16.90
CA ILE A 304 3.51 12.62 -17.14
C ILE A 304 2.71 13.94 -17.13
N TRP A 305 2.94 14.78 -16.13
CA TRP A 305 2.24 16.07 -16.00
C TRP A 305 2.60 17.05 -17.11
N GLU A 306 3.83 17.06 -17.61
CA GLU A 306 4.24 17.89 -18.74
C GLU A 306 3.36 17.65 -19.97
N MET A 307 2.89 16.41 -20.16
CA MET A 307 2.06 16.05 -21.32
C MET A 307 0.54 16.07 -21.04
N SER A 308 0.12 15.98 -19.80
CA SER A 308 -1.29 15.69 -19.45
C SER A 308 -1.95 16.75 -18.57
N ASP A 309 -1.20 17.74 -18.02
CA ASP A 309 -1.77 18.72 -17.10
C ASP A 309 -2.76 19.66 -17.81
N ILE A 310 -3.83 19.99 -17.10
CA ILE A 310 -4.82 20.99 -17.50
C ILE A 310 -4.90 22.03 -16.40
N THR A 311 -4.68 23.29 -16.75
CA THR A 311 -4.78 24.42 -15.81
C THR A 311 -6.16 25.05 -15.87
N ILE A 312 -6.79 25.20 -14.71
CA ILE A 312 -8.08 25.91 -14.51
C ILE A 312 -7.84 27.10 -13.58
N ASP A 313 -7.96 28.31 -14.11
CA ASP A 313 -7.81 29.52 -13.32
C ASP A 313 -9.12 29.89 -12.60
N GLY A 314 -9.00 30.33 -11.35
CA GLY A 314 -10.11 30.87 -10.56
C GLY A 314 -10.95 29.86 -9.80
N ASP A 315 -10.76 28.54 -10.00
CA ASP A 315 -11.48 27.50 -9.27
C ASP A 315 -10.53 26.35 -8.82
N VAL A 316 -10.05 26.44 -7.58
CA VAL A 316 -9.13 25.45 -6.98
C VAL A 316 -9.79 24.06 -6.86
N LYS A 317 -11.11 23.98 -6.60
CA LYS A 317 -11.81 22.68 -6.49
C LYS A 317 -11.91 22.01 -7.85
N ALA A 318 -12.22 22.74 -8.90
CA ALA A 318 -12.22 22.22 -10.26
C ALA A 318 -10.82 21.78 -10.69
N GLN A 319 -9.80 22.59 -10.37
CA GLN A 319 -8.40 22.25 -10.62
C GLN A 319 -7.97 20.97 -9.90
N GLN A 320 -8.32 20.81 -8.62
CA GLN A 320 -8.07 19.59 -7.86
C GLN A 320 -8.76 18.38 -8.50
N GLY A 321 -10.03 18.52 -8.88
CA GLY A 321 -10.83 17.45 -9.47
C GLY A 321 -10.29 16.96 -10.81
N ILE A 322 -9.90 17.87 -11.73
CA ILE A 322 -9.36 17.45 -13.02
C ILE A 322 -8.01 16.77 -12.89
N ARG A 323 -7.11 17.28 -12.05
CA ARG A 323 -5.81 16.64 -11.77
C ARG A 323 -5.98 15.29 -11.08
N PHE A 324 -6.94 15.17 -10.18
CA PHE A 324 -7.26 13.87 -9.57
C PHE A 324 -7.67 12.82 -10.60
N ASN A 325 -8.54 13.19 -11.55
CA ASN A 325 -8.95 12.26 -12.61
C ASN A 325 -7.77 11.89 -13.52
N ILE A 326 -6.95 12.84 -13.92
CA ILE A 326 -5.73 12.60 -14.73
C ILE A 326 -4.77 11.68 -13.96
N PHE A 327 -4.56 11.95 -12.66
CA PHE A 327 -3.73 11.12 -11.80
C PHE A 327 -4.24 9.68 -11.73
N GLN A 328 -5.55 9.50 -11.48
CA GLN A 328 -6.18 8.17 -11.39
C GLN A 328 -6.04 7.37 -12.68
N LEU A 329 -6.18 8.00 -13.84
CA LEU A 329 -6.00 7.33 -15.15
C LEU A 329 -4.54 6.89 -15.33
N ASN A 330 -3.58 7.80 -15.11
CA ASN A 330 -2.16 7.50 -15.32
C ASN A 330 -1.62 6.48 -14.30
N GLN A 331 -2.03 6.53 -13.02
CA GLN A 331 -1.61 5.51 -12.06
C GLN A 331 -2.16 4.12 -12.36
N THR A 332 -3.31 4.03 -13.04
CA THR A 332 -3.96 2.75 -13.36
C THR A 332 -3.37 2.09 -14.58
N TYR A 333 -3.01 2.86 -15.62
CA TYR A 333 -2.52 2.34 -16.88
C TYR A 333 -1.56 3.31 -17.56
N LEU A 334 -0.34 2.85 -17.81
CA LEU A 334 0.72 3.64 -18.42
C LEU A 334 0.99 3.28 -19.90
N GLY A 335 0.25 2.34 -20.48
CA GLY A 335 0.48 1.89 -21.85
C GLY A 335 1.77 1.10 -22.06
N LYS A 336 2.46 0.69 -20.99
CA LYS A 336 3.74 -0.03 -21.06
C LYS A 336 3.58 -1.50 -21.49
N ASP A 337 2.46 -2.12 -21.15
CA ASP A 337 2.20 -3.54 -21.40
C ASP A 337 0.85 -3.73 -22.07
N SER A 338 0.87 -4.20 -23.32
CA SER A 338 -0.35 -4.43 -24.12
C SER A 338 -1.22 -5.59 -23.64
N ARG A 339 -0.75 -6.41 -22.71
CA ARG A 339 -1.51 -7.49 -22.07
C ARG A 339 -2.46 -6.98 -20.99
N LEU A 340 -2.25 -5.75 -20.51
CA LEU A 340 -3.02 -5.14 -19.43
C LEU A 340 -4.20 -4.35 -20.00
N ASN A 341 -5.22 -4.16 -19.16
CA ASN A 341 -6.39 -3.35 -19.46
C ASN A 341 -6.68 -2.36 -18.33
N ILE A 342 -7.51 -1.38 -18.64
CA ILE A 342 -7.99 -0.41 -17.64
C ILE A 342 -9.25 -1.00 -17.00
N GLY A 343 -9.17 -1.41 -15.74
CA GLY A 343 -10.32 -1.81 -14.96
C GLY A 343 -11.17 -0.60 -14.53
N PRO A 344 -12.50 -0.72 -14.41
CA PRO A 344 -13.39 0.41 -14.15
C PRO A 344 -13.19 1.08 -12.78
N LYS A 345 -12.59 0.38 -11.83
CA LYS A 345 -12.22 0.92 -10.51
C LYS A 345 -10.73 1.27 -10.38
N GLY A 346 -9.93 1.04 -11.42
CA GLY A 346 -8.49 1.15 -11.29
C GLY A 346 -7.99 0.33 -10.10
N PHE A 347 -7.22 0.98 -9.20
CA PHE A 347 -6.69 0.36 -7.98
C PHE A 347 -7.42 0.80 -6.70
N THR A 348 -8.68 1.23 -6.79
CA THR A 348 -9.44 1.75 -5.65
C THR A 348 -10.32 0.72 -4.94
N GLY A 349 -10.55 -0.44 -5.56
CA GLY A 349 -11.41 -1.48 -4.99
C GLY A 349 -11.65 -2.66 -5.92
N GLU A 350 -12.40 -3.65 -5.45
CA GLU A 350 -12.62 -4.96 -6.07
C GLU A 350 -13.86 -5.03 -6.97
N LYS A 351 -14.73 -4.02 -6.92
CA LYS A 351 -16.03 -4.06 -7.58
C LYS A 351 -15.93 -3.86 -9.10
N TYR A 352 -16.97 -4.31 -9.83
CA TYR A 352 -17.14 -4.25 -11.28
C TYR A 352 -16.26 -5.17 -12.11
N GLY A 353 -15.52 -6.09 -11.46
CA GLY A 353 -14.68 -7.05 -12.15
C GLY A 353 -13.49 -6.42 -12.89
N GLY A 354 -12.82 -7.22 -13.70
CA GLY A 354 -11.65 -6.83 -14.48
C GLY A 354 -11.94 -6.39 -15.92
N SER A 355 -13.21 -6.24 -16.29
CA SER A 355 -13.57 -5.87 -17.66
C SER A 355 -13.32 -4.39 -17.91
N THR A 356 -12.78 -4.06 -19.08
CA THR A 356 -12.71 -2.67 -19.55
C THR A 356 -14.09 -2.25 -20.06
N TYR A 357 -14.57 -1.12 -19.60
CA TYR A 357 -15.76 -0.47 -20.15
C TYR A 357 -15.31 0.53 -21.22
N TRP A 358 -16.09 0.62 -22.30
CA TRP A 358 -15.75 1.49 -23.43
C TRP A 358 -16.12 2.97 -23.18
N ASP A 359 -16.98 3.26 -22.22
CA ASP A 359 -17.40 4.56 -21.74
C ASP A 359 -16.62 4.97 -20.48
#